data_02ba9d385153579c29670cfbfe6bccc4
#
_entry.id   02ba9d385153579c29670cfbfe6bccc4
#
_cell.length_a   1.000
_cell.length_b   1.000
_cell.length_c   1.000
_cell.angle_alpha   90.00
_cell.angle_beta   90.00
_cell.angle_gamma   90.00
#
_symmetry.space_group_name_H-M   'P 1'
#
loop_
_entity.id
_entity.type
_entity.pdbx_description
1 polymer ?
#
loop_
_entity_poly.entity_id
_entity_poly.type
_entity_poly.pdbx_seq_one_letter_code
_entity_poly.pdbx_strand_id
1 'polypeptide(L)'
;IGLAVGLAAVVAGCAQDAPQDTWDPAGENAQMIHDLQWPVFAIAGIVGVVVLSVIAYVFVKYRDRGQAIPEQTHGKPTLEIVLTIIPALILIGVAIPTVGTIMALNDTEDTECIINVTGQQWWWEIDYPVQDGCGSGIPAPIVTSGQMVIPVGTPVLVRGTSRDVIHSWWIPRLNGKRDMVPGRVHT
;
A
#
# COMPACT_ATOMS: atom_id res chain seq x y z
N ILE A 1 2.67 10.64 -33.28
CA ILE A 1 1.44 11.22 -32.68
C ILE A 1 0.65 10.12 -31.96
N GLY A 2 0.38 8.94 -32.57
CA GLY A 2 -0.40 7.85 -31.93
C GLY A 2 0.19 7.32 -30.63
N LEU A 3 1.51 7.18 -30.51
CA LEU A 3 2.19 6.73 -29.29
C LEU A 3 2.06 7.76 -28.13
N ALA A 4 2.16 9.05 -28.45
CA ALA A 4 2.02 10.11 -27.46
C ALA A 4 0.59 10.23 -26.94
N VAL A 5 -0.42 10.05 -27.82
CA VAL A 5 -1.83 10.03 -27.45
C VAL A 5 -2.16 8.79 -26.60
N GLY A 6 -1.60 7.62 -26.96
CA GLY A 6 -1.75 6.40 -26.16
C GLY A 6 -1.13 6.52 -24.77
N LEU A 7 0.05 7.11 -24.66
CA LEU A 7 0.72 7.36 -23.38
C LEU A 7 -0.05 8.37 -22.51
N ALA A 8 -0.56 9.43 -23.11
CA ALA A 8 -1.41 10.43 -22.43
C ALA A 8 -2.72 9.82 -21.92
N ALA A 9 -3.35 8.91 -22.69
CA ALA A 9 -4.56 8.21 -22.27
C ALA A 9 -4.33 7.24 -21.09
N VAL A 10 -3.15 6.60 -21.01
CA VAL A 10 -2.78 5.72 -19.89
C VAL A 10 -2.51 6.51 -18.61
N VAL A 11 -1.96 7.73 -18.74
CA VAL A 11 -1.69 8.62 -17.59
C VAL A 11 -2.95 9.33 -17.10
N ALA A 12 -3.98 9.47 -17.93
CA ALA A 12 -5.24 10.13 -17.59
C ALA A 12 -6.22 9.26 -16.76
N GLY A 13 -5.82 8.05 -16.36
CA GLY A 13 -6.64 7.11 -15.58
C GLY A 13 -6.78 7.42 -14.09
N CYS A 14 -6.40 8.61 -13.61
CA CYS A 14 -6.60 9.02 -12.22
C CYS A 14 -8.08 9.38 -12.00
N ALA A 15 -8.78 8.58 -11.19
CA ALA A 15 -10.12 8.93 -10.70
C ALA A 15 -9.98 10.05 -9.66
N GLN A 16 -10.44 11.24 -9.99
CA GLN A 16 -10.59 12.32 -9.01
C GLN A 16 -11.83 12.06 -8.15
N ASP A 17 -11.76 12.36 -6.87
CA ASP A 17 -12.86 12.21 -5.90
C ASP A 17 -13.40 10.77 -5.72
N ALA A 18 -12.57 9.77 -5.92
CA ALA A 18 -12.95 8.39 -5.65
C ALA A 18 -13.21 8.19 -4.13
N PRO A 19 -14.32 7.54 -3.73
CA PRO A 19 -14.70 7.43 -2.31
C PRO A 19 -13.66 6.78 -1.39
N GLN A 20 -12.76 5.98 -1.95
CA GLN A 20 -11.70 5.26 -1.21
C GLN A 20 -10.33 5.48 -1.88
N ASP A 21 -10.03 6.74 -2.20
CA ASP A 21 -8.75 7.10 -2.82
C ASP A 21 -7.61 6.96 -1.81
N THR A 22 -6.68 6.06 -2.09
CA THR A 22 -5.45 5.85 -1.28
C THR A 22 -4.53 7.09 -1.25
N TRP A 23 -4.64 7.96 -2.27
CA TRP A 23 -3.84 9.17 -2.37
C TRP A 23 -4.44 10.39 -1.65
N ASP A 24 -5.65 10.24 -1.11
CA ASP A 24 -6.34 11.26 -0.31
C ASP A 24 -6.65 10.72 1.09
N PRO A 25 -5.64 10.60 1.96
CA PRO A 25 -5.80 10.07 3.32
C PRO A 25 -6.71 10.97 4.16
N ALA A 26 -7.61 10.35 4.92
CA ALA A 26 -8.50 11.02 5.86
C ALA A 26 -8.18 10.67 7.33
N GLY A 27 -7.41 9.61 7.57
CA GLY A 27 -6.97 9.17 8.89
C GLY A 27 -5.46 9.28 9.07
N GLU A 28 -5.00 9.40 10.31
CA GLU A 28 -3.60 9.54 10.67
C GLU A 28 -2.75 8.33 10.19
N ASN A 29 -3.27 7.12 10.36
CA ASN A 29 -2.60 5.91 9.88
C ASN A 29 -2.44 5.89 8.36
N ALA A 30 -3.48 6.30 7.62
CA ALA A 30 -3.40 6.43 6.17
C ALA A 30 -2.41 7.52 5.75
N GLN A 31 -2.31 8.62 6.51
CA GLN A 31 -1.31 9.67 6.28
C GLN A 31 0.11 9.14 6.45
N MET A 32 0.40 8.39 7.51
CA MET A 32 1.72 7.77 7.72
C MET A 32 2.11 6.82 6.56
N ILE A 33 1.15 6.06 6.05
CA ILE A 33 1.35 5.18 4.90
C ILE A 33 1.62 6.01 3.63
N HIS A 34 0.85 7.05 3.40
CA HIS A 34 1.01 7.96 2.26
C HIS A 34 2.40 8.63 2.25
N ASP A 35 2.85 9.12 3.41
CA ASP A 35 4.16 9.78 3.55
C ASP A 35 5.33 8.82 3.31
N LEU A 36 5.15 7.53 3.64
CA LEU A 36 6.10 6.48 3.28
C LEU A 36 6.07 6.13 1.79
N GLN A 37 4.89 6.13 1.16
CA GLN A 37 4.73 5.73 -0.24
C GLN A 37 5.41 6.70 -1.22
N TRP A 38 5.28 8.01 -1.01
CA TRP A 38 5.80 9.02 -1.94
C TRP A 38 7.29 8.86 -2.26
N PRO A 39 8.22 8.84 -1.28
CA PRO A 39 9.64 8.64 -1.56
C PRO A 39 9.93 7.28 -2.20
N VAL A 40 9.21 6.23 -1.83
CA VAL A 40 9.37 4.90 -2.43
C VAL A 40 8.99 4.92 -3.91
N PHE A 41 7.85 5.53 -4.26
CA PHE A 41 7.43 5.66 -5.66
C PHE A 41 8.36 6.57 -6.47
N ALA A 42 8.89 7.64 -5.88
CA ALA A 42 9.88 8.50 -6.53
C ALA A 42 11.16 7.72 -6.86
N ILE A 43 11.69 6.95 -5.91
CA ILE A 43 12.87 6.09 -6.12
C ILE A 43 12.57 5.04 -7.19
N ALA A 44 11.44 4.35 -7.10
CA ALA A 44 11.03 3.34 -8.09
C ALA A 44 10.88 3.95 -9.49
N GLY A 45 10.33 5.15 -9.59
CA GLY A 45 10.22 5.89 -10.85
C GLY A 45 11.60 6.22 -11.47
N ILE A 46 12.55 6.69 -10.67
CA ILE A 46 13.93 6.96 -11.12
C ILE A 46 14.58 5.68 -11.63
N VAL A 47 14.51 4.60 -10.85
CA VAL A 47 15.05 3.30 -11.25
C VAL A 47 14.39 2.81 -12.54
N GLY A 48 13.06 2.93 -12.63
CA GLY A 48 12.30 2.58 -13.84
C GLY A 48 12.76 3.34 -15.08
N VAL A 49 12.93 4.66 -14.97
CA VAL A 49 13.44 5.51 -16.07
C VAL A 49 14.85 5.09 -16.49
N VAL A 50 15.74 4.84 -15.54
CA VAL A 50 17.12 4.38 -15.85
C VAL A 50 17.09 3.05 -16.56
N VAL A 51 16.37 2.06 -16.05
CA VAL A 51 16.29 0.72 -16.65
C VAL A 51 15.68 0.76 -18.05
N LEU A 52 14.55 1.45 -18.22
CA LEU A 52 13.91 1.60 -19.53
C LEU A 52 14.79 2.33 -20.54
N SER A 53 15.54 3.34 -20.09
CA SER A 53 16.50 4.06 -20.94
C SER A 53 17.64 3.16 -21.41
N VAL A 54 18.19 2.33 -20.51
CA VAL A 54 19.23 1.34 -20.87
C VAL A 54 18.69 0.31 -21.85
N ILE A 55 17.48 -0.21 -21.62
CA ILE A 55 16.83 -1.15 -22.55
C ILE A 55 16.65 -0.50 -23.93
N ALA A 56 16.10 0.71 -23.98
CA ALA A 56 15.90 1.43 -25.24
C ALA A 56 17.24 1.67 -25.98
N TYR A 57 18.27 2.07 -25.23
CA TYR A 57 19.61 2.25 -25.77
C TYR A 57 20.16 0.95 -26.38
N VAL A 58 20.03 -0.18 -25.67
CA VAL A 58 20.48 -1.49 -26.15
C VAL A 58 19.73 -1.89 -27.43
N PHE A 59 18.41 -1.72 -27.45
CA PHE A 59 17.60 -2.01 -28.65
C PHE A 59 18.00 -1.20 -29.87
N VAL A 60 18.30 0.08 -29.71
CA VAL A 60 18.67 0.96 -30.81
C VAL A 60 20.10 0.69 -31.27
N LYS A 61 21.05 0.58 -30.33
CA LYS A 61 22.49 0.48 -30.63
C LYS A 61 22.87 -0.89 -31.13
N TYR A 62 22.34 -1.94 -30.54
CA TYR A 62 22.75 -3.34 -30.84
C TYR A 62 21.75 -4.07 -31.75
N ARG A 63 20.90 -3.33 -32.42
CA ARG A 63 20.04 -3.88 -33.48
C ARG A 63 20.89 -4.59 -34.55
N ASP A 64 20.52 -5.82 -34.90
CA ASP A 64 21.18 -6.56 -35.96
C ASP A 64 21.06 -5.84 -37.31
N ARG A 65 22.21 -5.56 -37.91
CA ARG A 65 22.35 -4.91 -39.23
C ARG A 65 23.29 -5.72 -40.13
N GLY A 66 23.51 -7.02 -39.86
CA GLY A 66 24.44 -7.89 -40.59
C GLY A 66 25.90 -7.60 -40.30
N GLN A 67 26.23 -6.99 -39.17
CA GLN A 67 27.62 -6.69 -38.76
C GLN A 67 28.31 -7.93 -38.19
N ALA A 68 29.67 -7.93 -38.21
CA ALA A 68 30.45 -9.00 -37.62
C ALA A 68 30.14 -9.13 -36.11
N ILE A 69 30.20 -10.36 -35.61
CA ILE A 69 30.03 -10.64 -34.17
C ILE A 69 31.08 -9.86 -33.37
N PRO A 70 30.70 -9.02 -32.42
CA PRO A 70 31.66 -8.25 -31.65
C PRO A 70 32.52 -9.14 -30.75
N GLU A 71 33.66 -8.63 -30.36
CA GLU A 71 34.55 -9.31 -29.42
C GLU A 71 33.81 -9.60 -28.11
N GLN A 72 33.89 -10.84 -27.63
CA GLN A 72 33.22 -11.30 -26.44
C GLN A 72 34.04 -10.88 -25.21
N THR A 73 33.41 -10.13 -24.30
CA THR A 73 34.01 -9.73 -23.01
C THR A 73 33.52 -10.64 -21.90
N HIS A 74 34.44 -11.23 -21.16
CA HIS A 74 34.14 -11.95 -19.93
C HIS A 74 33.98 -10.92 -18.79
N GLY A 75 32.85 -10.93 -18.08
CA GLY A 75 32.52 -10.18 -16.88
C GLY A 75 33.34 -8.92 -16.50
N LYS A 76 32.74 -8.02 -15.80
CA LYS A 76 33.44 -6.87 -15.20
C LYS A 76 33.11 -6.83 -13.70
N PRO A 77 33.94 -7.45 -12.83
CA PRO A 77 33.62 -7.59 -11.40
C PRO A 77 33.25 -6.28 -10.72
N THR A 78 33.94 -5.20 -11.04
CA THR A 78 33.61 -3.87 -10.49
C THR A 78 32.18 -3.42 -10.84
N LEU A 79 31.76 -3.59 -12.09
CA LEU A 79 30.40 -3.24 -12.53
C LEU A 79 29.36 -4.11 -11.84
N GLU A 80 29.61 -5.41 -11.73
CA GLU A 80 28.73 -6.37 -11.08
C GLU A 80 28.53 -6.04 -9.60
N ILE A 81 29.62 -5.71 -8.88
CA ILE A 81 29.59 -5.28 -7.48
C ILE A 81 28.77 -3.98 -7.34
N VAL A 82 29.01 -2.98 -8.17
CA VAL A 82 28.30 -1.69 -8.11
C VAL A 82 26.80 -1.89 -8.36
N LEU A 83 26.43 -2.66 -9.39
CA LEU A 83 25.03 -2.95 -9.71
C LEU A 83 24.33 -3.80 -8.67
N THR A 84 25.05 -4.50 -7.80
CA THR A 84 24.51 -5.24 -6.65
C THR A 84 24.40 -4.36 -5.41
N ILE A 85 25.42 -3.58 -5.10
CA ILE A 85 25.49 -2.79 -3.88
C ILE A 85 24.51 -1.60 -3.91
N ILE A 86 24.37 -0.90 -5.05
CA ILE A 86 23.48 0.27 -5.13
C ILE A 86 22.02 -0.10 -4.82
N PRO A 87 21.40 -1.11 -5.46
CA PRO A 87 20.05 -1.53 -5.10
C PRO A 87 19.92 -2.01 -3.65
N ALA A 88 20.92 -2.73 -3.13
CA ALA A 88 20.91 -3.17 -1.74
C ALA A 88 20.88 -1.98 -0.75
N LEU A 89 21.68 -0.94 -1.00
CA LEU A 89 21.67 0.27 -0.18
C LEU A 89 20.33 1.03 -0.26
N ILE A 90 19.72 1.10 -1.45
CA ILE A 90 18.38 1.68 -1.63
C ILE A 90 17.36 0.91 -0.80
N LEU A 91 17.36 -0.42 -0.86
CA LEU A 91 16.44 -1.26 -0.08
C LEU A 91 16.63 -1.10 1.42
N ILE A 92 17.86 -1.02 1.92
CA ILE A 92 18.16 -0.75 3.33
C ILE A 92 17.61 0.63 3.72
N GLY A 93 17.82 1.65 2.89
CA GLY A 93 17.31 3.00 3.12
C GLY A 93 15.78 3.07 3.20
N VAL A 94 15.07 2.24 2.43
CA VAL A 94 13.60 2.14 2.48
C VAL A 94 13.13 1.28 3.66
N ALA A 95 13.87 0.23 4.02
CA ALA A 95 13.48 -0.69 5.10
C ALA A 95 13.40 0.01 6.46
N ILE A 96 14.30 0.94 6.76
CA ILE A 96 14.35 1.63 8.06
C ILE A 96 13.03 2.38 8.33
N PRO A 97 12.57 3.33 7.51
CA PRO A 97 11.30 4.01 7.74
C PRO A 97 10.10 3.06 7.65
N THR A 98 10.15 2.02 6.81
CA THR A 98 9.09 1.00 6.71
C THR A 98 8.87 0.29 8.04
N VAL A 99 9.94 -0.17 8.69
CA VAL A 99 9.83 -0.82 10.02
C VAL A 99 9.28 0.18 11.05
N GLY A 100 9.73 1.42 11.04
CA GLY A 100 9.19 2.47 11.92
C GLY A 100 7.68 2.69 11.74
N THR A 101 7.22 2.79 10.49
CA THR A 101 5.79 2.93 10.18
C THR A 101 4.98 1.70 10.62
N ILE A 102 5.48 0.49 10.40
CA ILE A 102 4.81 -0.74 10.86
C ILE A 102 4.66 -0.76 12.38
N MET A 103 5.67 -0.34 13.13
CA MET A 103 5.60 -0.27 14.59
C MET A 103 4.60 0.77 15.05
N ALA A 104 4.56 1.95 14.44
CA ALA A 104 3.60 3.00 14.75
C ALA A 104 2.16 2.58 14.44
N LEU A 105 1.92 1.90 13.33
CA LEU A 105 0.59 1.40 12.95
C LEU A 105 0.06 0.26 13.86
N ASN A 106 0.93 -0.38 14.63
CA ASN A 106 0.52 -1.40 15.62
C ASN A 106 0.24 -0.82 17.01
N ASP A 107 0.45 0.46 17.20
CA ASP A 107 0.12 1.12 18.46
C ASP A 107 -1.40 1.29 18.60
N THR A 108 -1.96 0.81 19.72
CA THR A 108 -3.39 0.82 20.02
C THR A 108 -3.67 1.39 21.41
N GLU A 109 -2.70 2.03 22.06
CA GLU A 109 -2.81 2.42 23.47
C GLU A 109 -3.85 3.50 23.72
N ASP A 110 -4.08 4.41 22.78
CA ASP A 110 -4.98 5.56 22.92
C ASP A 110 -6.40 5.34 22.33
N THR A 111 -6.82 4.08 22.12
CA THR A 111 -8.11 3.79 21.49
C THR A 111 -9.21 3.53 22.51
N GLU A 112 -10.21 4.43 22.57
CA GLU A 112 -11.36 4.32 23.44
C GLU A 112 -12.60 3.70 22.77
N CYS A 113 -12.70 3.81 21.45
CA CYS A 113 -13.82 3.27 20.66
C CYS A 113 -13.45 1.95 20.01
N ILE A 114 -14.18 0.88 20.31
CA ILE A 114 -13.96 -0.47 19.79
C ILE A 114 -15.09 -0.85 18.86
N ILE A 115 -14.75 -1.34 17.66
CA ILE A 115 -15.70 -1.90 16.69
C ILE A 115 -15.22 -3.29 16.28
N ASN A 116 -16.11 -4.28 16.41
CA ASN A 116 -15.81 -5.63 15.98
C ASN A 116 -16.26 -5.82 14.52
N VAL A 117 -15.40 -6.43 13.73
CA VAL A 117 -15.68 -6.71 12.30
C VAL A 117 -15.47 -8.19 12.04
N THR A 118 -16.48 -8.86 11.50
CA THR A 118 -16.42 -10.27 11.18
C THR A 118 -16.67 -10.50 9.69
N GLY A 119 -15.67 -11.06 9.00
CA GLY A 119 -15.78 -11.45 7.60
C GLY A 119 -16.61 -12.71 7.41
N GLN A 120 -17.48 -12.70 6.42
CA GLN A 120 -18.25 -13.86 5.96
C GLN A 120 -18.40 -13.77 4.44
N GLN A 121 -18.52 -14.87 3.77
CA GLN A 121 -18.80 -14.92 2.33
C GLN A 121 -20.29 -14.54 2.08
N TRP A 122 -20.62 -13.36 1.56
CA TRP A 122 -19.75 -12.34 0.91
C TRP A 122 -20.07 -10.97 1.51
N TRP A 123 -19.96 -10.81 2.79
CA TRP A 123 -20.31 -9.59 3.51
C TRP A 123 -19.51 -9.43 4.80
N TRP A 124 -19.57 -8.22 5.40
CA TRP A 124 -18.98 -7.90 6.68
C TRP A 124 -20.06 -7.66 7.72
N GLU A 125 -20.01 -8.37 8.82
CA GLU A 125 -20.78 -8.06 10.02
C GLU A 125 -19.99 -7.02 10.84
N ILE A 126 -20.64 -5.97 11.25
CA ILE A 126 -20.06 -4.86 12.02
C ILE A 126 -20.85 -4.78 13.32
N ASP A 127 -20.17 -5.02 14.44
CA ASP A 127 -20.76 -5.03 15.78
C ASP A 127 -20.15 -3.90 16.60
N TYR A 128 -21.04 -3.06 17.14
CA TYR A 128 -20.72 -1.95 18.04
C TYR A 128 -21.13 -2.36 19.45
N PRO A 129 -20.20 -2.77 20.32
CA PRO A 129 -20.49 -3.11 21.71
C PRO A 129 -20.92 -1.88 22.50
N VAL A 130 -21.60 -2.10 23.62
CA VAL A 130 -21.92 -1.02 24.57
C VAL A 130 -20.63 -0.42 25.12
N GLN A 131 -20.45 0.90 24.95
CA GLN A 131 -19.26 1.61 25.37
C GLN A 131 -19.49 3.13 25.40
N ASP A 132 -18.72 3.85 26.20
CA ASP A 132 -18.80 5.31 26.34
C ASP A 132 -17.82 6.05 25.42
N GLY A 133 -16.74 5.40 24.97
CA GLY A 133 -15.63 6.00 24.19
C GLY A 133 -15.91 6.29 22.71
N CYS A 134 -17.09 5.96 22.18
CA CYS A 134 -17.46 6.21 20.77
C CYS A 134 -18.35 7.45 20.63
N GLY A 135 -17.73 8.63 20.57
CA GLY A 135 -18.48 9.90 20.42
C GLY A 135 -19.46 10.13 21.55
N SER A 136 -20.78 10.10 21.28
CA SER A 136 -21.81 10.24 22.29
C SER A 136 -22.11 8.96 23.10
N GLY A 137 -21.29 7.93 22.92
CA GLY A 137 -21.46 6.61 23.51
C GLY A 137 -22.43 5.72 22.72
N ILE A 138 -22.37 4.41 23.00
CA ILE A 138 -23.26 3.39 22.44
C ILE A 138 -24.01 2.71 23.61
N PRO A 139 -25.24 3.12 23.88
CA PRO A 139 -25.99 2.66 25.07
C PRO A 139 -26.55 1.25 24.92
N ALA A 140 -26.61 0.71 23.70
CA ALA A 140 -27.09 -0.64 23.41
C ALA A 140 -26.28 -1.23 22.25
N PRO A 141 -26.05 -2.56 22.20
CA PRO A 141 -25.28 -3.16 21.13
C PRO A 141 -26.01 -2.96 19.79
N ILE A 142 -25.22 -2.58 18.77
CA ILE A 142 -25.72 -2.38 17.41
C ILE A 142 -24.98 -3.35 16.51
N VAL A 143 -25.72 -4.19 15.75
CA VAL A 143 -25.13 -5.05 14.72
C VAL A 143 -25.67 -4.61 13.37
N THR A 144 -24.76 -4.37 12.42
CA THR A 144 -25.11 -3.94 11.06
C THR A 144 -24.23 -4.63 10.02
N SER A 145 -24.48 -4.36 8.75
CA SER A 145 -23.68 -4.86 7.64
C SER A 145 -23.53 -3.81 6.54
N GLY A 146 -22.43 -3.90 5.80
CA GLY A 146 -22.21 -3.11 4.59
C GLY A 146 -21.73 -1.68 4.80
N GLN A 147 -22.10 -1.01 5.89
CA GLN A 147 -21.65 0.34 6.20
C GLN A 147 -21.16 0.43 7.65
N MET A 148 -19.93 0.89 7.84
CA MET A 148 -19.37 1.21 9.13
C MET A 148 -19.48 2.73 9.37
N VAL A 149 -20.06 3.12 10.50
CA VAL A 149 -20.16 4.50 10.95
C VAL A 149 -19.20 4.71 12.11
N ILE A 150 -18.34 5.70 12.01
CA ILE A 150 -17.32 6.02 13.03
C ILE A 150 -17.40 7.50 13.42
N PRO A 151 -17.06 7.87 14.67
CA PRO A 151 -16.98 9.27 15.07
C PRO A 151 -15.78 9.95 14.41
N VAL A 152 -15.93 11.24 14.09
CA VAL A 152 -14.83 12.06 13.56
C VAL A 152 -13.92 12.48 14.72
N GLY A 153 -12.61 12.43 14.47
CA GLY A 153 -11.59 12.88 15.44
C GLY A 153 -11.44 11.98 16.67
N THR A 154 -11.96 10.75 16.62
CA THR A 154 -11.83 9.77 17.72
C THR A 154 -11.05 8.56 17.21
N PRO A 155 -9.97 8.12 17.89
CA PRO A 155 -9.28 6.89 17.57
C PRO A 155 -10.21 5.67 17.72
N VAL A 156 -10.27 4.83 16.68
CA VAL A 156 -11.14 3.66 16.65
C VAL A 156 -10.29 2.39 16.50
N LEU A 157 -10.47 1.46 17.45
CA LEU A 157 -9.88 0.13 17.36
C LEU A 157 -10.82 -0.83 16.65
N VAL A 158 -10.43 -1.26 15.46
CA VAL A 158 -11.15 -2.30 14.74
C VAL A 158 -10.60 -3.67 15.14
N ARG A 159 -11.43 -4.50 15.78
CA ARG A 159 -11.13 -5.90 16.07
C ARG A 159 -11.76 -6.78 15.02
N GLY A 160 -10.92 -7.39 14.18
CA GLY A 160 -11.37 -8.16 13.04
C GLY A 160 -11.11 -9.65 13.15
N THR A 161 -12.06 -10.45 12.68
CA THR A 161 -11.95 -11.90 12.54
C THR A 161 -12.71 -12.38 11.32
N SER A 162 -12.69 -13.68 11.06
CA SER A 162 -13.50 -14.31 10.01
C SER A 162 -14.21 -15.55 10.54
N ARG A 163 -15.40 -15.85 10.01
CA ARG A 163 -16.16 -17.07 10.33
C ARG A 163 -15.90 -18.23 9.37
N ASP A 164 -15.41 -17.96 8.18
CA ASP A 164 -15.27 -18.98 7.12
C ASP A 164 -13.87 -19.04 6.53
N VAL A 165 -13.52 -18.17 5.60
CA VAL A 165 -12.23 -18.10 4.93
C VAL A 165 -11.48 -16.81 5.30
N ILE A 166 -10.24 -16.64 4.84
CA ILE A 166 -9.50 -15.39 5.03
C ILE A 166 -10.16 -14.29 4.20
N HIS A 167 -10.47 -13.16 4.85
CA HIS A 167 -10.94 -11.93 4.22
C HIS A 167 -9.94 -10.81 4.48
N SER A 168 -9.81 -9.85 3.56
CA SER A 168 -8.97 -8.68 3.76
C SER A 168 -9.83 -7.44 4.04
N TRP A 169 -9.76 -6.93 5.27
CA TRP A 169 -10.38 -5.67 5.65
C TRP A 169 -9.50 -4.50 5.23
N TRP A 170 -10.08 -3.53 4.52
CA TRP A 170 -9.34 -2.38 4.07
C TRP A 170 -10.25 -1.17 3.85
N ILE A 171 -9.92 -0.07 4.52
CA ILE A 171 -10.49 1.25 4.28
C ILE A 171 -9.32 2.16 3.88
N PRO A 172 -9.05 2.32 2.57
CA PRO A 172 -7.82 2.95 2.06
C PRO A 172 -7.52 4.33 2.63
N ARG A 173 -8.56 5.14 2.85
CA ARG A 173 -8.41 6.50 3.39
C ARG A 173 -8.14 6.57 4.89
N LEU A 174 -8.31 5.48 5.61
CA LEU A 174 -8.15 5.45 7.08
C LEU A 174 -6.92 4.67 7.54
N ASN A 175 -6.65 3.51 6.95
CA ASN A 175 -5.55 2.64 7.38
C ASN A 175 -5.13 1.66 6.27
N GLY A 176 -4.06 0.90 6.55
CA GLY A 176 -3.60 -0.22 5.74
C GLY A 176 -4.56 -1.40 5.72
N LYS A 177 -4.28 -2.34 4.82
CA LYS A 177 -5.03 -3.59 4.70
C LYS A 177 -4.63 -4.58 5.80
N ARG A 178 -5.64 -5.26 6.38
CA ARG A 178 -5.44 -6.30 7.39
C ARG A 178 -6.21 -7.57 7.02
N ASP A 179 -5.53 -8.70 7.00
CA ASP A 179 -6.19 -9.99 6.76
C ASP A 179 -6.85 -10.48 8.04
N MET A 180 -8.13 -10.86 7.91
CA MET A 180 -8.96 -11.43 8.97
C MET A 180 -8.98 -12.95 8.82
N VAL A 181 -8.27 -13.63 9.71
CA VAL A 181 -8.06 -15.08 9.66
C VAL A 181 -9.04 -15.77 10.60
N PRO A 182 -9.71 -16.88 10.18
CA PRO A 182 -10.58 -17.65 11.06
C PRO A 182 -9.85 -18.14 12.32
N GLY A 183 -10.51 -18.02 13.47
CA GLY A 183 -9.96 -18.43 14.76
C GLY A 183 -8.92 -17.47 15.38
N ARG A 184 -8.66 -16.34 14.76
CA ARG A 184 -7.79 -15.28 15.28
C ARG A 184 -8.52 -13.94 15.30
N VAL A 185 -8.22 -13.12 16.29
CA VAL A 185 -8.64 -11.70 16.33
C VAL A 185 -7.43 -10.85 15.98
N HIS A 186 -7.60 -9.96 15.03
CA HIS A 186 -6.61 -8.98 14.60
C HIS A 186 -7.08 -7.58 14.96
N THR A 187 -6.16 -6.71 15.28
CA THR A 187 -6.39 -5.28 15.54
C THR A 187 -5.63 -4.45 14.53
#